data_0def0960d888d4714eabe52ae28e67f1
#
_entry.id   0def0960d888d4714eabe52ae28e67f1
#
_cell.length_a   1.000
_cell.length_b   1.000
_cell.length_c   1.000
_cell.angle_alpha   90.00
_cell.angle_beta   90.00
_cell.angle_gamma   90.00
#
_symmetry.space_group_name_H-M   'P 1'
#
loop_
_entity.id
_entity.type
_entity.pdbx_description
1 polymer ?
#
loop_
_entity_poly.entity_id
_entity_poly.type
_entity_poly.pdbx_seq_one_letter_code
_entity_poly.pdbx_strand_id
1 'polypeptide(L)'
;MATIIARSAEAVHWYGKDGSPRYTVKAKDGSDRPTTLRDARKHGYLPSVTTILKIAAKPGLEAWKQEQMLLAALTLPRRPEESERDLINRIVADSKETAKRAAERGTRVHESIESWYDGVRPVDHEDIAKAFEEAVFNHFKTHPFQPWQTETAFASELGYGGKVDLWCKADESAPTGIVLDAKTKEFDDGDDVAGYDEHLLQLAAYRHGLGV
;
A
#
# COMPACT_ATOMS: atom_id res chain seq x y z
N MET A 1 35.80 -2.69 -10.98
CA MET A 1 34.87 -1.60 -10.62
C MET A 1 33.58 -2.23 -10.11
N ALA A 2 33.21 -1.99 -8.87
CA ALA A 2 31.95 -2.51 -8.33
C ALA A 2 30.78 -1.72 -8.96
N THR A 3 29.97 -2.40 -9.77
CA THR A 3 28.75 -1.81 -10.31
C THR A 3 27.77 -1.65 -9.15
N ILE A 4 27.53 -0.42 -8.73
CA ILE A 4 26.46 -0.11 -7.78
C ILE A 4 25.14 -0.41 -8.50
N ILE A 5 24.51 -1.55 -8.16
CA ILE A 5 23.14 -1.83 -8.59
C ILE A 5 22.29 -0.77 -7.92
N ALA A 6 21.74 0.16 -8.70
CA ALA A 6 20.76 1.10 -8.22
C ALA A 6 19.60 0.28 -7.63
N ARG A 7 19.45 0.34 -6.28
CA ARG A 7 18.26 -0.20 -5.63
C ARG A 7 17.08 0.53 -6.25
N SER A 8 16.14 -0.21 -6.82
CA SER A 8 14.85 0.35 -7.18
C SER A 8 14.33 1.05 -5.93
N ALA A 9 14.24 2.37 -5.99
CA ALA A 9 13.67 3.12 -4.88
C ALA A 9 12.26 2.56 -4.69
N GLU A 10 12.00 1.90 -3.57
CA GLU A 10 10.64 1.57 -3.18
C GLU A 10 9.85 2.88 -3.28
N ALA A 11 8.71 2.84 -3.94
CA ALA A 11 7.90 4.03 -4.17
C ALA A 11 7.61 4.69 -2.81
N VAL A 12 8.23 5.84 -2.58
CA VAL A 12 8.00 6.66 -1.40
C VAL A 12 6.94 7.68 -1.79
N HIS A 13 5.83 7.67 -1.09
CA HIS A 13 4.74 8.58 -1.35
C HIS A 13 4.95 9.90 -0.61
N TRP A 14 4.79 11.00 -1.34
CA TRP A 14 4.94 12.36 -0.83
C TRP A 14 3.65 13.15 -1.05
N TYR A 15 3.39 14.10 -0.15
CA TYR A 15 2.21 14.96 -0.20
C TYR A 15 2.60 16.43 -0.09
N GLY A 16 1.85 17.31 -0.75
CA GLY A 16 1.91 18.74 -0.50
C GLY A 16 1.28 19.09 0.85
N LYS A 17 1.55 20.27 1.36
CA LYS A 17 0.89 20.78 2.59
C LYS A 17 -0.62 20.99 2.40
N ASP A 18 -1.08 21.05 1.17
CA ASP A 18 -2.47 21.11 0.75
C ASP A 18 -3.15 19.71 0.69
N GLY A 19 -2.44 18.65 1.10
CA GLY A 19 -2.89 17.27 1.03
C GLY A 19 -2.74 16.62 -0.33
N SER A 20 -2.40 17.37 -1.40
CA SER A 20 -2.30 16.82 -2.74
C SER A 20 -1.15 15.83 -2.89
N PRO A 21 -1.33 14.68 -3.58
CA PRO A 21 -0.26 13.75 -3.90
C PRO A 21 0.85 14.41 -4.73
N ARG A 22 2.12 14.10 -4.38
CA ARG A 22 3.34 14.58 -5.06
C ARG A 22 4.25 13.41 -5.41
N TYR A 23 3.70 12.38 -6.05
CA TYR A 23 4.42 11.14 -6.34
C TYR A 23 5.43 11.28 -7.47
N THR A 24 5.21 12.25 -8.37
CA THR A 24 6.11 12.53 -9.49
C THR A 24 6.51 14.00 -9.55
N VAL A 25 7.65 14.27 -10.16
CA VAL A 25 8.16 15.60 -10.50
C VAL A 25 8.72 15.59 -11.92
N LYS A 26 8.78 16.75 -12.56
CA LYS A 26 9.39 16.87 -13.89
C LYS A 26 10.91 16.73 -13.82
N ALA A 27 11.47 15.89 -14.68
CA ALA A 27 12.90 15.80 -14.92
C ALA A 27 13.38 16.96 -15.82
N LYS A 28 14.70 17.07 -16.04
CA LYS A 28 15.29 18.14 -16.86
C LYS A 28 14.85 18.09 -18.33
N ASP A 29 14.53 16.90 -18.83
CA ASP A 29 14.02 16.64 -20.18
C ASP A 29 12.50 16.81 -20.33
N GLY A 30 11.80 17.20 -19.24
CA GLY A 30 10.36 17.37 -19.20
C GLY A 30 9.56 16.09 -18.92
N SER A 31 10.19 14.92 -18.88
CA SER A 31 9.53 13.65 -18.51
C SER A 31 9.14 13.62 -17.03
N ASP A 32 8.14 12.80 -16.69
CA ASP A 32 7.78 12.56 -15.30
C ASP A 32 8.72 11.51 -14.69
N ARG A 33 9.21 11.77 -13.49
CA ARG A 33 9.97 10.82 -12.68
C ARG A 33 9.47 10.78 -11.25
N PRO A 34 9.69 9.68 -10.52
CA PRO A 34 9.34 9.59 -9.11
C PRO A 34 9.99 10.72 -8.28
N THR A 35 9.21 11.25 -7.33
CA THR A 35 9.69 12.23 -6.36
C THR A 35 10.69 11.59 -5.41
N THR A 36 11.87 12.17 -5.30
CA THR A 36 12.92 11.71 -4.39
C THR A 36 12.90 12.47 -3.08
N LEU A 37 13.60 11.96 -2.05
CA LEU A 37 13.80 12.67 -0.79
C LEU A 37 14.43 14.06 -0.98
N ARG A 38 15.32 14.22 -2.00
CA ARG A 38 15.92 15.51 -2.33
C ARG A 38 14.86 16.51 -2.83
N ASP A 39 13.95 16.04 -3.67
CA ASP A 39 12.85 16.87 -4.18
C ASP A 39 11.91 17.25 -3.04
N ALA A 40 11.56 16.28 -2.19
CA ALA A 40 10.70 16.51 -1.04
C ALA A 40 11.28 17.56 -0.08
N ARG A 41 12.57 17.46 0.25
CA ARG A 41 13.27 18.49 1.06
C ARG A 41 13.28 19.84 0.41
N LYS A 42 13.53 19.90 -0.91
CA LYS A 42 13.55 21.17 -1.66
C LYS A 42 12.21 21.86 -1.69
N HIS A 43 11.12 21.10 -1.80
CA HIS A 43 9.76 21.64 -1.97
C HIS A 43 8.92 21.61 -0.70
N GLY A 44 9.45 21.09 0.41
CA GLY A 44 8.73 20.97 1.68
C GLY A 44 7.59 19.98 1.64
N TYR A 45 7.73 18.89 0.85
CA TYR A 45 6.73 17.83 0.80
C TYR A 45 6.77 16.96 2.06
N LEU A 46 5.62 16.45 2.45
CA LEU A 46 5.42 15.63 3.63
C LEU A 46 5.52 14.14 3.28
N PRO A 47 6.16 13.31 4.12
CA PRO A 47 6.17 11.86 3.93
C PRO A 47 4.77 11.27 4.20
N SER A 48 4.44 10.15 3.52
CA SER A 48 3.23 9.40 3.85
C SER A 48 3.33 8.70 5.20
N VAL A 49 2.17 8.43 5.82
CA VAL A 49 2.08 7.57 7.02
C VAL A 49 2.83 6.25 6.80
N THR A 50 2.58 5.56 5.68
CA THR A 50 3.23 4.29 5.37
C THR A 50 4.75 4.42 5.17
N THR A 51 5.23 5.57 4.68
CA THR A 51 6.68 5.85 4.60
C THR A 51 7.31 5.98 5.99
N ILE A 52 6.62 6.61 6.93
CA ILE A 52 7.07 6.73 8.31
C ILE A 52 7.06 5.35 8.99
N LEU A 53 6.00 4.57 8.84
CA LEU A 53 5.87 3.24 9.43
C LEU A 53 6.91 2.23 8.89
N LYS A 54 7.49 2.46 7.71
CA LYS A 54 8.62 1.65 7.19
C LYS A 54 9.88 1.70 8.06
N ILE A 55 9.99 2.66 8.99
CA ILE A 55 11.10 2.73 9.96
C ILE A 55 11.00 1.58 10.97
N ALA A 56 9.79 1.09 11.26
CA ALA A 56 9.59 -0.05 12.13
C ALA A 56 10.13 -1.35 11.51
N ALA A 57 10.79 -2.16 12.33
CA ALA A 57 11.29 -3.45 11.88
C ALA A 57 10.13 -4.41 11.55
N LYS A 58 10.27 -5.14 10.44
CA LYS A 58 9.30 -6.14 9.97
C LYS A 58 9.95 -7.52 9.89
N PRO A 59 10.28 -8.15 11.02
CA PRO A 59 11.06 -9.40 11.04
C PRO A 59 10.36 -10.54 10.26
N GLY A 60 9.04 -10.65 10.35
CA GLY A 60 8.28 -11.64 9.59
C GLY A 60 8.38 -11.44 8.07
N LEU A 61 8.29 -10.20 7.59
CA LEU A 61 8.45 -9.90 6.17
C LEU A 61 9.87 -10.19 5.67
N GLU A 62 10.88 -9.88 6.46
CA GLU A 62 12.27 -10.16 6.10
C GLU A 62 12.56 -11.68 6.09
N ALA A 63 12.04 -12.43 7.06
CA ALA A 63 12.12 -13.89 7.07
C ALA A 63 11.44 -14.50 5.82
N TRP A 64 10.24 -14.05 5.50
CA TRP A 64 9.52 -14.50 4.29
C TRP A 64 10.30 -14.18 2.99
N LYS A 65 10.89 -12.98 2.85
CA LYS A 65 11.72 -12.65 1.69
C LYS A 65 12.93 -13.55 1.55
N GLN A 66 13.57 -13.92 2.67
CA GLN A 66 14.69 -14.85 2.67
C GLN A 66 14.23 -16.25 2.24
N GLU A 67 13.10 -16.71 2.72
CA GLU A 67 12.50 -17.98 2.33
C GLU A 67 12.19 -18.04 0.82
N GLN A 68 11.56 -16.99 0.26
CA GLN A 68 11.31 -16.91 -1.19
C GLN A 68 12.62 -16.98 -2.00
N MET A 69 13.68 -16.35 -1.52
CA MET A 69 14.99 -16.41 -2.18
C MET A 69 15.60 -17.81 -2.12
N LEU A 70 15.48 -18.51 -1.00
CA LEU A 70 15.93 -19.90 -0.86
C LEU A 70 15.12 -20.85 -1.75
N LEU A 71 13.79 -20.70 -1.78
CA LEU A 71 12.92 -21.50 -2.65
C LEU A 71 13.29 -21.30 -4.13
N ALA A 72 13.50 -20.07 -4.58
CA ALA A 72 13.95 -19.78 -5.94
C ALA A 72 15.34 -20.42 -6.22
N ALA A 73 16.26 -20.37 -5.26
CA ALA A 73 17.59 -21.00 -5.42
C ALA A 73 17.52 -22.53 -5.51
N LEU A 74 16.56 -23.15 -4.83
CA LEU A 74 16.39 -24.60 -4.85
C LEU A 74 15.61 -25.11 -6.07
N THR A 75 14.75 -24.28 -6.65
CA THR A 75 13.82 -24.70 -7.72
C THR A 75 14.27 -24.28 -9.12
N LEU A 76 15.05 -23.23 -9.25
CA LEU A 76 15.53 -22.76 -10.55
C LEU A 76 16.71 -23.60 -11.05
N PRO A 77 16.57 -24.31 -12.19
CA PRO A 77 17.67 -25.06 -12.76
C PRO A 77 18.73 -24.10 -13.35
N ARG A 78 20.00 -24.44 -13.16
CA ARG A 78 21.09 -23.75 -13.83
C ARG A 78 21.03 -24.01 -15.34
N ARG A 79 21.16 -22.95 -16.15
CA ARG A 79 21.19 -23.07 -17.62
C ARG A 79 22.60 -23.46 -18.07
N PRO A 80 22.73 -24.20 -19.19
CA PRO A 80 24.05 -24.42 -19.80
C PRO A 80 24.78 -23.09 -20.07
N GLU A 81 26.06 -23.04 -19.82
CA GLU A 81 26.92 -21.85 -20.03
C GLU A 81 26.55 -20.61 -19.20
N GLU A 82 25.61 -20.72 -18.27
CA GLU A 82 25.20 -19.61 -17.40
C GLU A 82 26.30 -19.30 -16.37
N SER A 83 26.71 -18.02 -16.29
CA SER A 83 27.59 -17.58 -15.21
C SER A 83 26.93 -17.63 -13.86
N GLU A 84 27.71 -17.74 -12.79
CA GLU A 84 27.15 -17.64 -11.41
C GLU A 84 26.42 -16.33 -11.18
N ARG A 85 26.91 -15.25 -11.77
CA ARG A 85 26.29 -13.94 -11.63
C ARG A 85 24.92 -13.88 -12.28
N ASP A 86 24.76 -14.48 -13.44
CA ASP A 86 23.48 -14.52 -14.16
C ASP A 86 22.48 -15.40 -13.43
N LEU A 87 22.93 -16.55 -12.92
CA LEU A 87 22.09 -17.41 -12.07
C LEU A 87 21.60 -16.64 -10.83
N ILE A 88 22.50 -15.96 -10.09
CA ILE A 88 22.14 -15.15 -8.93
C ILE A 88 21.12 -14.07 -9.30
N ASN A 89 21.33 -13.34 -10.38
CA ASN A 89 20.41 -12.30 -10.84
C ASN A 89 19.03 -12.90 -11.15
N ARG A 90 18.96 -14.07 -11.74
CA ARG A 90 17.73 -14.78 -12.06
C ARG A 90 17.00 -15.27 -10.81
N ILE A 91 17.72 -15.84 -9.84
CA ILE A 91 17.17 -16.23 -8.52
C ILE A 91 16.57 -15.01 -7.80
N VAL A 92 17.29 -13.89 -7.77
CA VAL A 92 16.81 -12.64 -7.15
C VAL A 92 15.59 -12.08 -7.87
N ALA A 93 15.52 -12.19 -9.20
CA ALA A 93 14.34 -11.75 -9.96
C ALA A 93 13.12 -12.63 -9.66
N ASP A 94 13.29 -13.96 -9.68
CA ASP A 94 12.22 -14.92 -9.42
C ASP A 94 11.67 -14.80 -8.00
N SER A 95 12.53 -14.67 -7.00
CA SER A 95 12.12 -14.48 -5.60
C SER A 95 11.26 -13.24 -5.36
N LYS A 96 11.33 -12.24 -6.24
CA LYS A 96 10.52 -11.01 -6.17
C LYS A 96 9.20 -11.13 -6.92
N GLU A 97 9.06 -12.10 -7.80
CA GLU A 97 7.89 -12.22 -8.67
C GLU A 97 6.62 -12.50 -7.87
N THR A 98 6.70 -13.35 -6.84
CA THR A 98 5.57 -13.63 -5.93
C THR A 98 5.10 -12.36 -5.22
N ALA A 99 6.03 -11.59 -4.65
CA ALA A 99 5.69 -10.33 -3.98
C ALA A 99 5.10 -9.31 -4.96
N LYS A 100 5.61 -9.25 -6.19
CA LYS A 100 5.10 -8.38 -7.23
C LYS A 100 3.66 -8.74 -7.61
N ARG A 101 3.37 -10.03 -7.86
CA ARG A 101 2.00 -10.50 -8.17
C ARG A 101 1.03 -10.22 -7.03
N ALA A 102 1.45 -10.44 -5.78
CA ALA A 102 0.62 -10.11 -4.62
C ALA A 102 0.31 -8.61 -4.54
N ALA A 103 1.30 -7.73 -4.78
CA ALA A 103 1.09 -6.29 -4.80
C ALA A 103 0.17 -5.84 -5.95
N GLU A 104 0.33 -6.38 -7.16
CA GLU A 104 -0.54 -6.11 -8.32
C GLU A 104 -1.98 -6.57 -8.07
N ARG A 105 -2.17 -7.76 -7.44
CA ARG A 105 -3.48 -8.23 -7.04
C ARG A 105 -4.10 -7.29 -6.00
N GLY A 106 -3.31 -6.88 -4.99
CA GLY A 106 -3.74 -5.91 -3.98
C GLY A 106 -4.26 -4.62 -4.61
N THR A 107 -3.50 -4.04 -5.55
CA THR A 107 -3.92 -2.83 -6.28
C THR A 107 -5.26 -3.02 -6.97
N ARG A 108 -5.44 -4.11 -7.73
CA ARG A 108 -6.73 -4.38 -8.42
C ARG A 108 -7.90 -4.55 -7.47
N VAL A 109 -7.69 -5.19 -6.31
CA VAL A 109 -8.75 -5.32 -5.28
C VAL A 109 -9.13 -3.96 -4.72
N HIS A 110 -8.16 -3.09 -4.40
CA HIS A 110 -8.42 -1.72 -3.95
C HIS A 110 -9.20 -0.92 -5.00
N GLU A 111 -8.77 -0.94 -6.27
CA GLU A 111 -9.47 -0.29 -7.39
C GLU A 111 -10.92 -0.80 -7.54
N SER A 112 -11.17 -2.08 -7.26
CA SER A 112 -12.50 -2.67 -7.32
C SER A 112 -13.40 -2.21 -6.17
N ILE A 113 -12.85 -2.12 -4.95
CA ILE A 113 -13.55 -1.58 -3.78
C ILE A 113 -13.88 -0.10 -3.99
N GLU A 114 -12.91 0.70 -4.45
CA GLU A 114 -13.10 2.11 -4.79
C GLU A 114 -14.25 2.28 -5.80
N SER A 115 -14.15 1.60 -6.95
CA SER A 115 -15.17 1.67 -8.00
C SER A 115 -16.55 1.31 -7.47
N TRP A 116 -16.65 0.28 -6.62
CA TRP A 116 -17.92 -0.15 -6.02
C TRP A 116 -18.57 0.94 -5.17
N TYR A 117 -17.79 1.58 -4.31
CA TYR A 117 -18.28 2.67 -3.45
C TYR A 117 -18.55 3.97 -4.21
N ASP A 118 -17.90 4.17 -5.36
CA ASP A 118 -18.18 5.27 -6.29
C ASP A 118 -19.42 5.01 -7.18
N GLY A 119 -20.09 3.85 -7.01
CA GLY A 119 -21.26 3.46 -7.80
C GLY A 119 -20.92 3.00 -9.22
N VAL A 120 -19.68 2.68 -9.48
CA VAL A 120 -19.18 2.15 -10.76
C VAL A 120 -18.96 0.65 -10.63
N ARG A 121 -19.49 -0.12 -11.60
CA ARG A 121 -19.28 -1.56 -11.59
C ARG A 121 -17.79 -1.89 -11.82
N PRO A 122 -17.12 -2.62 -10.89
CA PRO A 122 -15.73 -3.02 -11.06
C PRO A 122 -15.52 -3.89 -12.30
N VAL A 123 -14.36 -3.74 -12.94
CA VAL A 123 -13.96 -4.60 -14.08
C VAL A 123 -13.53 -5.98 -13.59
N ASP A 124 -12.78 -6.01 -12.46
CA ASP A 124 -12.28 -7.21 -11.83
C ASP A 124 -12.81 -7.32 -10.38
N HIS A 125 -12.74 -8.50 -9.76
CA HIS A 125 -12.97 -8.70 -8.32
C HIS A 125 -14.28 -8.09 -7.77
N GLU A 126 -15.36 -8.05 -8.57
CA GLU A 126 -16.69 -7.56 -8.14
C GLU A 126 -17.21 -8.33 -6.92
N ASP A 127 -16.95 -9.63 -6.87
CA ASP A 127 -17.30 -10.52 -5.77
C ASP A 127 -16.60 -10.10 -4.45
N ILE A 128 -15.33 -9.72 -4.52
CA ILE A 128 -14.56 -9.23 -3.36
C ILE A 128 -15.09 -7.88 -2.90
N ALA A 129 -15.39 -6.96 -3.83
CA ALA A 129 -15.94 -5.66 -3.49
C ALA A 129 -17.31 -5.78 -2.80
N LYS A 130 -18.18 -6.67 -3.27
CA LYS A 130 -19.48 -6.97 -2.63
C LYS A 130 -19.31 -7.60 -1.25
N ALA A 131 -18.41 -8.57 -1.11
CA ALA A 131 -18.14 -9.20 0.18
C ALA A 131 -17.58 -8.19 1.20
N PHE A 132 -16.73 -7.25 0.73
CA PHE A 132 -16.21 -6.17 1.56
C PHE A 132 -17.35 -5.24 2.04
N GLU A 133 -18.23 -4.80 1.13
CA GLU A 133 -19.39 -3.99 1.49
C GLU A 133 -20.29 -4.71 2.49
N GLU A 134 -20.59 -5.99 2.26
CA GLU A 134 -21.39 -6.80 3.17
C GLU A 134 -20.75 -6.91 4.56
N ALA A 135 -19.44 -7.09 4.65
CA ALA A 135 -18.73 -7.13 5.91
C ALA A 135 -18.78 -5.78 6.63
N VAL A 136 -18.57 -4.68 5.93
CA VAL A 136 -18.71 -3.32 6.48
C VAL A 136 -20.13 -3.07 6.98
N PHE A 137 -21.15 -3.39 6.18
CA PHE A 137 -22.54 -3.27 6.56
C PHE A 137 -22.86 -4.12 7.80
N ASN A 138 -22.42 -5.37 7.84
CA ASN A 138 -22.64 -6.26 8.96
C ASN A 138 -21.99 -5.80 10.25
N HIS A 139 -20.83 -5.15 10.17
CA HIS A 139 -20.10 -4.62 11.32
C HIS A 139 -20.73 -3.33 11.87
N PHE A 140 -21.15 -2.43 10.99
CA PHE A 140 -21.65 -1.11 11.35
C PHE A 140 -23.19 -0.96 11.28
N LYS A 141 -23.94 -2.07 11.32
CA LYS A 141 -25.43 -2.08 11.15
C LYS A 141 -26.20 -1.07 12.00
N THR A 142 -25.65 -0.60 13.09
CA THR A 142 -26.30 0.37 13.98
C THR A 142 -26.00 1.81 13.62
N HIS A 143 -25.13 2.03 12.64
CA HIS A 143 -24.77 3.36 12.16
C HIS A 143 -25.50 3.64 10.84
N PRO A 144 -26.26 4.73 10.75
CA PRO A 144 -26.86 5.13 9.48
C PRO A 144 -25.75 5.42 8.48
N PHE A 145 -26.01 5.05 7.25
CA PHE A 145 -25.08 5.23 6.15
C PHE A 145 -24.77 6.70 5.90
N GLN A 146 -23.60 7.10 6.28
CA GLN A 146 -22.98 8.31 5.74
C GLN A 146 -22.47 7.99 4.34
N PRO A 147 -22.51 8.97 3.41
CA PRO A 147 -21.86 8.78 2.13
C PRO A 147 -20.35 8.55 2.37
N TRP A 148 -19.89 7.38 1.98
CA TRP A 148 -18.49 7.04 2.02
C TRP A 148 -17.71 7.89 1.02
N GLN A 149 -16.50 8.29 1.38
CA GLN A 149 -15.55 8.96 0.51
C GLN A 149 -14.37 8.01 0.29
N THR A 150 -14.02 7.82 -0.99
CA THR A 150 -12.94 6.95 -1.44
C THR A 150 -11.65 7.74 -1.65
N GLU A 151 -10.51 7.06 -1.59
CA GLU A 151 -9.19 7.55 -2.03
C GLU A 151 -8.85 8.99 -1.58
N THR A 152 -9.33 9.38 -0.39
CA THR A 152 -9.17 10.76 0.11
C THR A 152 -7.75 11.02 0.60
N ALA A 153 -7.07 11.97 -0.04
CA ALA A 153 -5.75 12.42 0.36
C ALA A 153 -5.83 13.56 1.38
N PHE A 154 -4.90 13.57 2.32
CA PHE A 154 -4.82 14.60 3.37
C PHE A 154 -3.37 14.97 3.73
N ALA A 155 -3.21 16.12 4.38
CA ALA A 155 -1.99 16.53 5.07
C ALA A 155 -2.31 16.89 6.52
N SER A 156 -1.49 16.37 7.44
CA SER A 156 -1.58 16.68 8.87
C SER A 156 -0.60 17.78 9.25
N GLU A 157 -1.00 18.65 10.19
CA GLU A 157 -0.13 19.66 10.80
C GLU A 157 1.07 19.05 11.55
N LEU A 158 0.99 17.77 11.91
CA LEU A 158 2.10 17.01 12.51
C LEU A 158 3.21 16.65 11.50
N GLY A 159 3.10 17.06 10.23
CA GLY A 159 4.15 16.91 9.24
C GLY A 159 4.15 15.58 8.48
N TYR A 160 2.99 14.97 8.32
CA TYR A 160 2.80 13.79 7.46
C TYR A 160 1.55 13.93 6.60
N GLY A 161 1.44 13.10 5.57
CA GLY A 161 0.24 12.99 4.75
C GLY A 161 -0.17 11.55 4.53
N GLY A 162 -1.30 11.35 3.89
CA GLY A 162 -1.81 10.02 3.56
C GLY A 162 -2.91 10.07 2.53
N LYS A 163 -3.28 8.89 2.07
CA LYS A 163 -4.46 8.65 1.26
C LYS A 163 -5.20 7.46 1.87
N VAL A 164 -6.47 7.65 2.17
CA VAL A 164 -7.32 6.69 2.88
C VAL A 164 -8.22 6.02 1.85
N ASP A 165 -8.31 4.69 1.91
CA ASP A 165 -9.10 3.93 0.96
C ASP A 165 -10.59 4.30 1.05
N LEU A 166 -11.12 4.34 2.29
CA LEU A 166 -12.53 4.61 2.51
C LEU A 166 -12.75 5.27 3.88
N TRP A 167 -13.55 6.32 3.94
CA TRP A 167 -13.92 6.97 5.19
C TRP A 167 -15.28 7.66 5.11
N CYS A 168 -15.90 7.90 6.26
CA CYS A 168 -17.06 8.76 6.38
C CYS A 168 -16.92 9.70 7.58
N LYS A 169 -17.58 10.86 7.48
CA LYS A 169 -17.62 11.83 8.59
C LYS A 169 -18.48 11.32 9.73
N ALA A 170 -18.20 11.84 10.93
CA ALA A 170 -19.10 11.75 12.06
C ALA A 170 -20.42 12.48 11.78
N ASP A 171 -21.51 11.95 12.33
CA ASP A 171 -22.80 12.61 12.44
C ASP A 171 -23.39 12.42 13.84
N GLU A 172 -24.63 12.88 14.05
CA GLU A 172 -25.32 12.76 15.35
C GLU A 172 -25.49 11.31 15.83
N SER A 173 -25.54 10.35 14.90
CA SER A 173 -25.71 8.92 15.17
C SER A 173 -24.39 8.17 15.30
N ALA A 174 -23.32 8.69 14.67
CA ALA A 174 -21.96 8.19 14.75
C ALA A 174 -21.02 9.34 15.11
N PRO A 175 -20.89 9.69 16.40
CA PRO A 175 -20.13 10.85 16.85
C PRO A 175 -18.65 10.78 16.57
N THR A 176 -18.15 9.63 16.16
CA THR A 176 -16.80 9.43 15.66
C THR A 176 -16.88 8.95 14.22
N GLY A 177 -16.22 9.63 13.27
CA GLY A 177 -16.13 9.17 11.90
C GLY A 177 -15.45 7.80 11.80
N ILE A 178 -15.65 7.13 10.67
CA ILE A 178 -15.12 5.79 10.41
C ILE A 178 -14.04 5.90 9.32
N VAL A 179 -12.92 5.22 9.54
CA VAL A 179 -11.82 5.08 8.60
C VAL A 179 -11.59 3.61 8.35
N LEU A 180 -11.56 3.20 7.11
CA LEU A 180 -11.29 1.83 6.67
C LEU A 180 -10.09 1.82 5.73
N ASP A 181 -9.29 0.76 5.84
CA ASP A 181 -8.14 0.50 5.00
C ASP A 181 -8.15 -0.99 4.65
N ALA A 182 -8.31 -1.29 3.37
CA ALA A 182 -8.37 -2.65 2.88
C ALA A 182 -6.97 -3.28 2.82
N LYS A 183 -6.83 -4.52 3.26
CA LYS A 183 -5.58 -5.28 3.18
C LYS A 183 -5.84 -6.64 2.58
N THR A 184 -5.12 -6.95 1.51
CA THR A 184 -5.16 -8.28 0.91
C THR A 184 -4.09 -9.17 1.53
N LYS A 185 -4.48 -10.39 1.91
CA LYS A 185 -3.60 -11.44 2.42
C LYS A 185 -4.06 -12.78 1.87
N GLU A 186 -3.13 -13.64 1.50
CA GLU A 186 -3.42 -15.05 1.23
C GLU A 186 -3.40 -15.82 2.55
N PHE A 187 -4.38 -16.69 2.74
CA PHE A 187 -4.51 -17.55 3.91
C PHE A 187 -5.26 -18.82 3.49
N ASP A 188 -4.98 -19.91 4.18
CA ASP A 188 -5.67 -21.18 4.02
C ASP A 188 -6.92 -21.24 4.92
N ASP A 189 -7.87 -22.12 4.57
CA ASP A 189 -9.07 -22.34 5.37
C ASP A 189 -8.69 -22.78 6.79
N GLY A 190 -9.11 -21.97 7.78
CA GLY A 190 -8.83 -22.23 9.20
C GLY A 190 -7.65 -21.43 9.76
N ASP A 191 -6.96 -20.66 8.95
CA ASP A 191 -5.93 -19.74 9.44
C ASP A 191 -6.54 -18.55 10.19
N ASP A 192 -5.87 -18.14 11.29
CA ASP A 192 -6.21 -16.89 11.98
C ASP A 192 -5.72 -15.68 11.17
N VAL A 193 -6.68 -14.86 10.72
CA VAL A 193 -6.38 -13.61 10.03
C VAL A 193 -6.24 -12.49 11.07
N ALA A 194 -5.01 -12.30 11.57
CA ALA A 194 -4.70 -11.21 12.50
C ALA A 194 -4.24 -9.94 11.76
N GLY A 195 -4.66 -8.78 12.29
CA GLY A 195 -4.07 -7.50 11.92
C GLY A 195 -2.68 -7.32 12.57
N TYR A 196 -1.82 -6.52 11.94
CA TYR A 196 -0.53 -6.13 12.51
C TYR A 196 -0.64 -4.80 13.25
N ASP A 197 0.20 -4.56 14.26
CA ASP A 197 0.24 -3.30 15.02
C ASP A 197 0.41 -2.08 14.10
N GLU A 198 1.14 -2.24 12.99
CA GLU A 198 1.31 -1.17 11.99
C GLU A 198 0.00 -0.75 11.32
N HIS A 199 -0.98 -1.66 11.18
CA HIS A 199 -2.30 -1.32 10.64
C HIS A 199 -3.07 -0.43 11.62
N LEU A 200 -2.99 -0.71 12.92
CA LEU A 200 -3.59 0.13 13.95
C LEU A 200 -2.96 1.53 13.98
N LEU A 201 -1.63 1.60 13.90
CA LEU A 201 -0.89 2.87 13.82
C LEU A 201 -1.25 3.65 12.55
N GLN A 202 -1.41 2.97 11.42
CA GLN A 202 -1.84 3.57 10.16
C GLN A 202 -3.24 4.18 10.28
N LEU A 203 -4.21 3.42 10.79
CA LEU A 203 -5.59 3.89 10.99
C LEU A 203 -5.65 5.05 12.00
N ALA A 204 -4.90 4.99 13.09
CA ALA A 204 -4.83 6.08 14.07
C ALA A 204 -4.27 7.37 13.44
N ALA A 205 -3.21 7.27 12.63
CA ALA A 205 -2.65 8.40 11.90
C ALA A 205 -3.64 8.97 10.87
N TYR A 206 -4.37 8.10 10.17
CA TYR A 206 -5.39 8.51 9.20
C TYR A 206 -6.55 9.25 9.88
N ARG A 207 -7.07 8.69 10.98
CA ARG A 207 -8.12 9.34 11.77
C ARG A 207 -7.70 10.74 12.24
N HIS A 208 -6.50 10.83 12.82
CA HIS A 208 -5.95 12.11 13.26
C HIS A 208 -5.80 13.10 12.10
N GLY A 209 -5.29 12.65 10.95
CA GLY A 209 -5.05 13.50 9.78
C GLY A 209 -6.33 14.00 9.11
N LEU A 210 -7.41 13.22 9.17
CA LEU A 210 -8.75 13.59 8.67
C LEU A 210 -9.57 14.38 9.69
N GLY A 211 -9.18 14.38 10.97
CA GLY A 211 -9.93 15.03 12.05
C GLY A 211 -11.24 14.28 12.41
N VAL A 212 -11.23 12.95 12.34
CA VAL A 212 -12.40 12.07 12.61
C VAL A 212 -12.10 11.05 13.70
#